data_29fee008f99c1775e4f080722c48e192
#
_entry.id   29fee008f99c1775e4f080722c48e192
#
_cell.length_a   1.000
_cell.length_b   1.000
_cell.length_c   1.000
_cell.angle_alpha   90.00
_cell.angle_beta   90.00
_cell.angle_gamma   90.00
#
_symmetry.space_group_name_H-M   'P 1'
#
loop_
_entity.id
_entity.type
_entity.pdbx_description
1 polymer ?
#
loop_
_entity_poly.entity_id
_entity_poly.type
_entity_poly.pdbx_seq_one_letter_code
_entity_poly.pdbx_strand_id
1 'polypeptide(L)'
;MPSPKAVERIAIVTHNHEPRVADAVARVERLAEAKGVEVTGEDGRPDLAVTLGGDGSMLRAFHRFLGTDVPVIGVNFGRVGFLTSMVANELETGLERAFVGDVTVVRFPTLDVRIGGQNRPAVNDVFATSSRLGRMVELGYSVGGEDLGVLPCDGVICATPLGSTAYNLSNGGPVLVWGLDAMVITFVAPHSLHVRPLVVPHMRDLCVTNKTPDGSVTVIVDGQEAGRLEPGEPVEVGLGAQTGMLATLPERTFFTRYRKAFAS
;
A
#
# COMPACT_ATOMS: atom_id res chain seq x y z
N MET A 1 -23.66 -0.77 10.12
CA MET A 1 -22.82 0.00 9.19
C MET A 1 -23.62 1.24 8.80
N PRO A 2 -23.05 2.45 8.78
CA PRO A 2 -23.78 3.60 8.29
C PRO A 2 -24.15 3.37 6.83
N SER A 3 -25.35 3.79 6.42
CA SER A 3 -25.78 3.76 5.03
C SER A 3 -24.79 4.53 4.18
N PRO A 4 -24.41 4.02 3.00
CA PRO A 4 -23.49 4.73 2.12
C PRO A 4 -24.09 6.08 1.75
N LYS A 5 -23.32 7.15 1.99
CA LYS A 5 -23.70 8.52 1.62
C LYS A 5 -23.53 8.67 0.12
N ALA A 6 -24.49 9.31 -0.55
CA ALA A 6 -24.30 9.69 -1.95
C ALA A 6 -23.08 10.62 -2.06
N VAL A 7 -22.29 10.44 -3.13
CA VAL A 7 -21.10 11.24 -3.43
C VAL A 7 -21.53 12.55 -4.07
N GLU A 8 -21.14 13.66 -3.47
CA GLU A 8 -21.40 15.00 -4.00
C GLU A 8 -20.17 15.58 -4.73
N ARG A 9 -18.96 15.17 -4.28
CA ARG A 9 -17.69 15.68 -4.81
C ARG A 9 -16.69 14.56 -5.02
N ILE A 10 -15.98 14.60 -6.15
CA ILE A 10 -14.89 13.67 -6.45
C ILE A 10 -13.59 14.39 -6.74
N ALA A 11 -12.45 13.75 -6.42
CA ALA A 11 -11.14 14.09 -6.95
C ALA A 11 -10.70 13.04 -7.95
N ILE A 12 -10.16 13.45 -9.10
CA ILE A 12 -9.58 12.54 -10.09
C ILE A 12 -8.07 12.50 -9.87
N VAL A 13 -7.52 11.30 -9.67
CA VAL A 13 -6.09 11.08 -9.47
C VAL A 13 -5.53 10.30 -10.65
N THR A 14 -4.60 10.91 -11.38
CA THR A 14 -3.88 10.29 -12.49
C THR A 14 -2.39 10.41 -12.31
N HIS A 15 -1.61 9.54 -12.95
CA HIS A 15 -0.15 9.62 -12.94
C HIS A 15 0.43 9.85 -14.34
N ASN A 16 -0.24 9.34 -15.39
CA ASN A 16 0.24 9.39 -16.76
C ASN A 16 -0.63 10.31 -17.60
N HIS A 17 0.03 11.04 -18.51
CA HIS A 17 -0.63 11.82 -19.58
C HIS A 17 -0.83 10.99 -20.86
N GLU A 18 -0.92 9.66 -20.74
CA GLU A 18 -1.20 8.82 -21.90
C GLU A 18 -2.58 9.14 -22.49
N PRO A 19 -2.76 9.11 -23.82
CA PRO A 19 -4.04 9.48 -24.45
C PRO A 19 -5.25 8.71 -23.91
N ARG A 20 -5.08 7.43 -23.57
CA ARG A 20 -6.13 6.59 -22.97
C ARG A 20 -6.56 7.06 -21.57
N VAL A 21 -5.62 7.64 -20.80
CA VAL A 21 -5.92 8.21 -19.47
C VAL A 21 -6.64 9.55 -19.63
N ALA A 22 -6.23 10.38 -20.58
CA ALA A 22 -6.90 11.63 -20.88
C ALA A 22 -8.36 11.41 -21.34
N ASP A 23 -8.61 10.41 -22.21
CA ASP A 23 -9.97 10.00 -22.58
C ASP A 23 -10.79 9.57 -21.36
N ALA A 24 -10.19 8.78 -20.49
CA ALA A 24 -10.86 8.33 -19.28
C ALA A 24 -11.20 9.47 -18.31
N VAL A 25 -10.31 10.47 -18.15
CA VAL A 25 -10.60 11.69 -17.39
C VAL A 25 -11.84 12.36 -17.95
N ALA A 26 -11.87 12.61 -19.27
CA ALA A 26 -13.00 13.25 -19.92
C ALA A 26 -14.31 12.45 -19.78
N ARG A 27 -14.23 11.10 -19.73
CA ARG A 27 -15.40 10.24 -19.47
C ARG A 27 -15.90 10.39 -18.04
N VAL A 28 -15.00 10.42 -17.05
CA VAL A 28 -15.36 10.64 -15.63
C VAL A 28 -15.98 12.01 -15.45
N GLU A 29 -15.41 13.07 -16.03
CA GLU A 29 -15.94 14.44 -15.96
C GLU A 29 -17.35 14.54 -16.55
N ARG A 30 -17.57 13.99 -17.75
CA ARG A 30 -18.92 13.96 -18.36
C ARG A 30 -19.94 13.20 -17.52
N LEU A 31 -19.52 12.05 -16.93
CA LEU A 31 -20.39 11.28 -16.07
C LEU A 31 -20.73 12.04 -14.78
N ALA A 32 -19.74 12.67 -14.16
CA ALA A 32 -19.91 13.48 -12.95
C ALA A 32 -20.90 14.63 -13.21
N GLU A 33 -20.72 15.38 -14.30
CA GLU A 33 -21.63 16.44 -14.72
C GLU A 33 -23.07 15.92 -14.92
N ALA A 34 -23.24 14.82 -15.63
CA ALA A 34 -24.55 14.20 -15.88
C ALA A 34 -25.26 13.72 -14.61
N LYS A 35 -24.50 13.41 -13.55
CA LYS A 35 -25.02 12.97 -12.25
C LYS A 35 -25.07 14.07 -11.19
N GLY A 36 -24.67 15.30 -11.52
CA GLY A 36 -24.62 16.42 -10.60
C GLY A 36 -23.53 16.26 -9.51
N VAL A 37 -22.46 15.53 -9.82
CA VAL A 37 -21.30 15.33 -8.94
C VAL A 37 -20.22 16.34 -9.33
N GLU A 38 -19.73 17.11 -8.37
CA GLU A 38 -18.69 18.10 -8.58
C GLU A 38 -17.32 17.44 -8.71
N VAL A 39 -16.54 17.78 -9.73
CA VAL A 39 -15.12 17.42 -9.83
C VAL A 39 -14.30 18.52 -9.14
N THR A 40 -13.69 18.19 -8.00
CA THR A 40 -12.89 19.15 -7.23
C THR A 40 -11.40 18.99 -7.51
N GLY A 41 -10.64 20.08 -7.26
CA GLY A 41 -9.19 19.99 -7.11
C GLY A 41 -8.79 19.25 -5.83
N GLU A 42 -7.48 19.17 -5.62
CA GLU A 42 -6.88 18.43 -4.49
C GLU A 42 -7.35 18.90 -3.11
N ASP A 43 -7.56 20.20 -2.95
CA ASP A 43 -7.96 20.83 -1.69
C ASP A 43 -9.48 20.86 -1.46
N GLY A 44 -10.26 20.35 -2.41
CA GLY A 44 -11.72 20.49 -2.44
C GLY A 44 -12.50 19.59 -1.50
N ARG A 45 -11.84 18.81 -0.62
CA ARG A 45 -12.47 17.85 0.31
C ARG A 45 -13.47 16.93 -0.40
N PRO A 46 -12.99 16.06 -1.30
CA PRO A 46 -13.85 15.13 -2.04
C PRO A 46 -14.47 14.09 -1.08
N ASP A 47 -15.63 13.57 -1.45
CA ASP A 47 -16.25 12.43 -0.76
C ASP A 47 -15.68 11.10 -1.28
N LEU A 48 -15.09 11.10 -2.49
CA LEU A 48 -14.48 9.93 -3.13
C LEU A 48 -13.33 10.37 -4.03
N ALA A 49 -12.19 9.68 -3.96
CA ALA A 49 -11.09 9.83 -4.92
C ALA A 49 -11.16 8.74 -5.98
N VAL A 50 -11.22 9.12 -7.25
CA VAL A 50 -11.24 8.22 -8.40
C VAL A 50 -9.85 8.16 -9.03
N THR A 51 -9.21 7.00 -8.95
CA THR A 51 -7.87 6.78 -9.51
C THR A 51 -7.98 6.13 -10.88
N LEU A 52 -7.32 6.73 -11.87
CA LEU A 52 -7.24 6.23 -13.24
C LEU A 52 -5.83 5.65 -13.48
N GLY A 53 -5.71 4.31 -13.36
CA GLY A 53 -4.44 3.60 -13.49
C GLY A 53 -4.42 2.27 -12.72
N GLY A 54 -3.25 1.65 -12.64
CA GLY A 54 -3.04 0.38 -11.91
C GLY A 54 -2.74 0.59 -10.41
N ASP A 55 -2.27 -0.49 -9.76
CA ASP A 55 -2.00 -0.49 -8.31
C ASP A 55 -0.99 0.58 -7.87
N GLY A 56 0.01 0.92 -8.72
CA GLY A 56 0.93 2.03 -8.44
C GLY A 56 0.25 3.41 -8.41
N SER A 57 -0.80 3.62 -9.22
CA SER A 57 -1.60 4.85 -9.17
C SER A 57 -2.49 4.87 -7.93
N MET A 58 -3.04 3.70 -7.55
CA MET A 58 -3.77 3.54 -6.29
C MET A 58 -2.91 3.90 -5.09
N LEU A 59 -1.66 3.40 -5.04
CA LEU A 59 -0.73 3.68 -3.96
C LEU A 59 -0.49 5.18 -3.78
N ARG A 60 -0.31 5.93 -4.88
CA ARG A 60 -0.16 7.40 -4.84
C ARG A 60 -1.41 8.10 -4.34
N ALA A 61 -2.58 7.65 -4.78
CA ALA A 61 -3.84 8.21 -4.31
C ALA A 61 -4.03 7.93 -2.82
N PHE A 62 -3.68 6.75 -2.32
CA PHE A 62 -3.70 6.47 -0.89
C PHE A 62 -2.78 7.40 -0.11
N HIS A 63 -1.53 7.60 -0.55
CA HIS A 63 -0.62 8.54 0.11
C HIS A 63 -1.19 9.95 0.21
N ARG A 64 -1.87 10.40 -0.84
CA ARG A 64 -2.47 11.74 -0.90
C ARG A 64 -3.64 11.92 0.07
N PHE A 65 -4.45 10.88 0.23
CA PHE A 65 -5.63 10.90 1.09
C PHE A 65 -5.42 10.17 2.43
N LEU A 66 -4.17 9.88 2.78
CA LEU A 66 -3.83 9.20 4.02
C LEU A 66 -4.22 10.04 5.23
N GLY A 67 -4.82 9.40 6.24
CA GLY A 67 -5.29 10.10 7.43
C GLY A 67 -6.54 10.97 7.21
N THR A 68 -7.12 10.93 6.01
CA THR A 68 -8.42 11.53 5.72
C THR A 68 -9.53 10.47 5.70
N ASP A 69 -10.78 10.88 5.73
CA ASP A 69 -11.92 9.97 5.57
C ASP A 69 -12.35 9.83 4.09
N VAL A 70 -11.45 10.12 3.14
CA VAL A 70 -11.70 10.03 1.71
C VAL A 70 -11.35 8.62 1.21
N PRO A 71 -12.33 7.80 0.80
CA PRO A 71 -12.06 6.51 0.18
C PRO A 71 -11.54 6.68 -1.25
N VAL A 72 -10.67 5.75 -1.67
CA VAL A 72 -10.08 5.73 -3.01
C VAL A 72 -10.62 4.54 -3.78
N ILE A 73 -11.18 4.78 -4.99
CA ILE A 73 -11.62 3.74 -5.91
C ILE A 73 -10.78 3.80 -7.20
N GLY A 74 -10.45 2.64 -7.77
CA GLY A 74 -9.55 2.58 -8.93
C GLY A 74 -10.17 1.94 -10.18
N VAL A 75 -9.87 2.55 -11.33
CA VAL A 75 -10.17 2.03 -12.68
C VAL A 75 -8.86 1.66 -13.36
N ASN A 76 -8.72 0.38 -13.75
CA ASN A 76 -7.51 -0.14 -14.38
C ASN A 76 -7.61 -0.15 -15.92
N PHE A 77 -6.57 0.29 -16.59
CA PHE A 77 -6.45 0.31 -18.05
C PHE A 77 -5.53 -0.79 -18.61
N GLY A 78 -5.04 -1.68 -17.76
CA GLY A 78 -4.14 -2.77 -18.12
C GLY A 78 -4.52 -4.09 -17.46
N ARG A 79 -3.52 -4.84 -17.00
CA ARG A 79 -3.77 -6.06 -16.22
C ARG A 79 -4.41 -5.68 -14.89
N VAL A 80 -5.50 -6.36 -14.54
CA VAL A 80 -6.19 -6.13 -13.27
C VAL A 80 -5.23 -6.37 -12.11
N GLY A 81 -4.98 -5.31 -11.35
CA GLY A 81 -4.21 -5.38 -10.12
C GLY A 81 -5.04 -5.91 -8.95
N PHE A 82 -4.43 -5.93 -7.78
CA PHE A 82 -5.11 -6.37 -6.57
C PHE A 82 -5.96 -5.26 -5.92
N LEU A 83 -5.67 -3.98 -6.19
CA LEU A 83 -6.29 -2.82 -5.54
C LEU A 83 -7.41 -2.18 -6.36
N THR A 84 -7.33 -2.21 -7.68
CA THR A 84 -8.33 -1.58 -8.55
C THR A 84 -9.66 -2.34 -8.55
N SER A 85 -10.79 -1.62 -8.65
CA SER A 85 -12.15 -2.17 -8.53
C SER A 85 -12.84 -2.41 -9.85
N MET A 86 -12.40 -1.73 -10.91
CA MET A 86 -13.02 -1.73 -12.24
C MET A 86 -11.96 -1.83 -13.32
N VAL A 87 -12.35 -2.28 -14.49
CA VAL A 87 -11.58 -2.15 -15.74
C VAL A 87 -12.19 -1.04 -16.61
N ALA A 88 -11.44 -0.60 -17.63
CA ALA A 88 -11.80 0.56 -18.45
C ALA A 88 -13.20 0.51 -19.10
N ASN A 89 -13.70 -0.69 -19.42
CA ASN A 89 -15.03 -0.90 -19.99
C ASN A 89 -16.15 -0.91 -18.94
N GLU A 90 -15.82 -0.96 -17.66
CA GLU A 90 -16.75 -0.88 -16.52
C GLU A 90 -16.78 0.54 -15.90
N LEU A 91 -16.04 1.53 -16.46
CA LEU A 91 -15.82 2.83 -15.86
C LEU A 91 -17.13 3.52 -15.51
N GLU A 92 -18.02 3.73 -16.49
CA GLU A 92 -19.26 4.47 -16.29
C GLU A 92 -20.20 3.72 -15.33
N THR A 93 -20.46 2.45 -15.61
CA THR A 93 -21.39 1.65 -14.81
C THR A 93 -20.91 1.46 -13.37
N GLY A 94 -19.61 1.29 -13.18
CA GLY A 94 -19.02 1.16 -11.84
C GLY A 94 -19.01 2.49 -11.07
N LEU A 95 -18.71 3.62 -11.72
CA LEU A 95 -18.75 4.93 -11.08
C LEU A 95 -20.17 5.41 -10.80
N GLU A 96 -21.15 5.12 -11.65
CA GLU A 96 -22.58 5.39 -11.35
C GLU A 96 -22.99 4.73 -10.04
N ARG A 97 -22.60 3.48 -9.83
CA ARG A 97 -22.83 2.75 -8.58
C ARG A 97 -22.10 3.42 -7.41
N ALA A 98 -20.83 3.78 -7.61
CA ALA A 98 -20.04 4.43 -6.59
C ALA A 98 -20.63 5.79 -6.17
N PHE A 99 -21.16 6.57 -7.11
CA PHE A 99 -21.76 7.89 -6.82
C PHE A 99 -23.04 7.80 -5.99
N VAL A 100 -23.82 6.73 -6.15
CA VAL A 100 -25.00 6.49 -5.28
C VAL A 100 -24.63 5.75 -3.97
N GLY A 101 -23.34 5.53 -3.72
CA GLY A 101 -22.86 4.89 -2.51
C GLY A 101 -22.87 3.36 -2.54
N ASP A 102 -23.12 2.70 -3.68
CA ASP A 102 -23.08 1.24 -3.81
C ASP A 102 -21.61 0.76 -3.86
N VAL A 103 -20.90 0.96 -2.75
CA VAL A 103 -19.50 0.54 -2.55
C VAL A 103 -19.30 -0.04 -1.15
N THR A 104 -18.32 -0.91 -1.03
CA THR A 104 -17.78 -1.36 0.25
C THR A 104 -16.49 -0.59 0.51
N VAL A 105 -16.38 0.05 1.67
CA VAL A 105 -15.17 0.75 2.11
C VAL A 105 -14.41 -0.12 3.11
N VAL A 106 -13.16 -0.39 2.81
CA VAL A 106 -12.23 -1.11 3.68
C VAL A 106 -11.22 -0.11 4.23
N ARG A 107 -11.20 0.06 5.54
CA ARG A 107 -10.14 0.81 6.23
C ARG A 107 -8.95 -0.12 6.41
N PHE A 108 -7.75 0.35 6.09
CA PHE A 108 -6.53 -0.43 6.23
C PHE A 108 -5.47 0.35 7.02
N PRO A 109 -4.62 -0.36 7.83
CA PRO A 109 -3.53 0.26 8.56
C PRO A 109 -2.38 0.62 7.61
N THR A 110 -1.53 1.54 8.06
CA THR A 110 -0.24 1.87 7.45
C THR A 110 0.90 1.45 8.37
N LEU A 111 2.14 1.58 7.89
CA LEU A 111 3.30 1.54 8.76
C LEU A 111 3.80 2.95 9.03
N ASP A 112 4.29 3.19 10.23
CA ASP A 112 5.12 4.34 10.58
C ASP A 112 6.58 3.91 10.56
N VAL A 113 7.38 4.54 9.70
CA VAL A 113 8.79 4.25 9.50
C VAL A 113 9.62 5.39 10.09
N ARG A 114 10.32 5.12 11.18
CA ARG A 114 11.17 6.09 11.86
C ARG A 114 12.63 5.85 11.50
N ILE A 115 13.19 6.78 10.75
CA ILE A 115 14.58 6.74 10.27
C ILE A 115 15.21 8.13 10.31
N GLY A 116 16.42 8.26 10.86
CA GLY A 116 17.15 9.53 10.90
C GLY A 116 16.38 10.69 11.56
N GLY A 117 15.53 10.39 12.54
CA GLY A 117 14.67 11.37 13.22
C GLY A 117 13.44 11.83 12.43
N GLN A 118 13.19 11.24 11.26
CA GLN A 118 11.99 11.48 10.45
C GLN A 118 11.02 10.31 10.58
N ASN A 119 9.72 10.61 10.49
CA ASN A 119 8.65 9.61 10.38
C ASN A 119 8.05 9.66 8.98
N ARG A 120 7.92 8.48 8.33
CA ARG A 120 7.32 8.34 7.00
C ARG A 120 6.27 7.24 7.01
N PRO A 121 5.04 7.51 6.58
CA PRO A 121 4.04 6.47 6.45
C PRO A 121 4.33 5.57 5.24
N ALA A 122 4.10 4.25 5.39
CA ALA A 122 4.06 3.32 4.28
C ALA A 122 2.65 2.71 4.15
N VAL A 123 2.14 2.66 2.95
CA VAL A 123 0.86 2.04 2.61
C VAL A 123 1.06 0.55 2.34
N ASN A 124 2.07 0.18 1.55
CA ASN A 124 2.39 -1.21 1.26
C ASN A 124 3.47 -1.75 2.18
N ASP A 125 4.70 -1.28 2.03
CA ASP A 125 5.84 -1.92 2.68
C ASP A 125 7.04 -1.00 2.87
N VAL A 126 7.93 -1.47 3.74
CA VAL A 126 9.27 -0.97 3.96
C VAL A 126 10.25 -2.08 3.61
N PHE A 127 11.26 -1.78 2.83
CA PHE A 127 12.33 -2.69 2.46
C PHE A 127 13.69 -2.12 2.88
N ALA A 128 14.40 -2.83 3.74
CA ALA A 128 15.78 -2.52 4.12
C ALA A 128 16.72 -3.49 3.40
N THR A 129 17.64 -2.98 2.58
CA THR A 129 18.52 -3.77 1.72
C THR A 129 19.91 -3.16 1.59
N SER A 130 20.87 -3.91 1.05
CA SER A 130 22.20 -3.42 0.78
C SER A 130 22.17 -2.19 -0.14
N SER A 131 22.95 -1.15 0.22
CA SER A 131 23.17 -0.01 -0.68
C SER A 131 24.10 -0.36 -1.86
N ARG A 132 24.70 -1.55 -1.85
CA ARG A 132 25.59 -2.05 -2.91
C ARG A 132 24.99 -3.28 -3.58
N LEU A 133 24.76 -3.20 -4.87
CA LEU A 133 24.24 -4.30 -5.66
C LEU A 133 25.09 -5.59 -5.51
N GLY A 134 24.44 -6.74 -5.32
CA GLY A 134 25.09 -8.03 -5.19
C GLY A 134 25.87 -8.24 -3.88
N ARG A 135 25.63 -7.42 -2.86
CA ARG A 135 26.20 -7.60 -1.52
C ARG A 135 25.09 -7.90 -0.52
N MET A 136 25.31 -8.90 0.29
CA MET A 136 24.50 -9.15 1.48
C MET A 136 24.71 -8.10 2.55
N VAL A 137 23.74 -8.03 3.45
CA VAL A 137 23.81 -7.26 4.68
C VAL A 137 23.63 -8.18 5.88
N GLU A 138 24.15 -7.78 7.02
CA GLU A 138 23.88 -8.39 8.33
C GLU A 138 22.88 -7.48 9.05
N LEU A 139 21.66 -7.96 9.21
CA LEU A 139 20.60 -7.20 9.88
C LEU A 139 20.32 -7.79 11.26
N GLY A 140 20.57 -7.00 12.31
CA GLY A 140 20.02 -7.26 13.63
C GLY A 140 18.56 -6.88 13.65
N TYR A 141 17.70 -7.66 14.30
CA TYR A 141 16.30 -7.33 14.39
C TYR A 141 15.69 -7.69 15.73
N SER A 142 14.77 -6.86 16.17
CA SER A 142 13.98 -7.07 17.39
C SER A 142 12.52 -6.75 17.15
N VAL A 143 11.62 -7.42 17.89
CA VAL A 143 10.18 -7.20 17.79
C VAL A 143 9.61 -6.97 19.19
N GLY A 144 8.94 -5.84 19.39
CA GLY A 144 8.40 -5.46 20.69
C GLY A 144 9.49 -5.33 21.77
N GLY A 145 10.71 -4.99 21.38
CA GLY A 145 11.89 -4.85 22.25
C GLY A 145 12.63 -6.18 22.53
N GLU A 146 12.13 -7.31 22.04
CA GLU A 146 12.78 -8.62 22.17
C GLU A 146 13.78 -8.82 21.02
N ASP A 147 15.07 -9.00 21.34
CA ASP A 147 16.13 -9.27 20.37
C ASP A 147 15.96 -10.67 19.76
N LEU A 148 15.90 -10.75 18.44
CA LEU A 148 15.77 -12.00 17.69
C LEU A 148 17.05 -12.39 16.95
N GLY A 149 18.16 -11.64 17.20
CA GLY A 149 19.49 -11.94 16.70
C GLY A 149 19.86 -11.18 15.42
N VAL A 150 20.90 -11.68 14.75
CA VAL A 150 21.45 -11.11 13.51
C VAL A 150 21.31 -12.10 12.38
N LEU A 151 20.87 -11.65 11.22
CA LEU A 151 20.64 -12.49 10.05
C LEU A 151 21.35 -11.91 8.81
N PRO A 152 22.28 -12.67 8.21
CA PRO A 152 22.80 -12.37 6.88
C PRO A 152 21.72 -12.61 5.81
N CYS A 153 21.44 -11.63 4.97
CA CYS A 153 20.39 -11.67 3.95
C CYS A 153 20.61 -10.61 2.87
N ASP A 154 19.79 -10.60 1.83
CA ASP A 154 19.75 -9.51 0.85
C ASP A 154 18.90 -8.33 1.38
N GLY A 155 18.04 -8.57 2.36
CA GLY A 155 17.25 -7.55 2.99
C GLY A 155 16.09 -8.10 3.82
N VAL A 156 15.29 -7.19 4.38
CA VAL A 156 14.07 -7.49 5.11
C VAL A 156 12.94 -6.58 4.66
N ILE A 157 11.76 -7.16 4.46
CA ILE A 157 10.53 -6.46 4.12
C ILE A 157 9.61 -6.49 5.35
N CYS A 158 9.05 -5.31 5.69
CA CYS A 158 7.92 -5.22 6.61
C CYS A 158 6.73 -4.68 5.83
N ALA A 159 5.63 -5.44 5.77
CA ALA A 159 4.48 -5.08 4.95
C ALA A 159 3.17 -5.02 5.74
N THR A 160 2.29 -4.10 5.31
CA THR A 160 0.90 -4.02 5.76
C THR A 160 0.07 -5.18 5.19
N PRO A 161 -1.17 -5.40 5.64
CA PRO A 161 -2.09 -6.30 4.95
C PRO A 161 -2.30 -5.94 3.47
N LEU A 162 -2.35 -4.66 3.13
CA LEU A 162 -2.48 -4.20 1.74
C LEU A 162 -1.24 -4.57 0.93
N GLY A 163 -0.05 -4.28 1.45
CA GLY A 163 1.25 -4.58 0.84
C GLY A 163 1.64 -6.05 0.89
N SER A 164 0.93 -6.89 1.66
CA SER A 164 1.23 -8.33 1.74
C SER A 164 1.13 -9.03 0.39
N THR A 165 0.35 -8.49 -0.55
CA THR A 165 0.22 -8.97 -1.94
C THR A 165 1.18 -8.30 -2.93
N ALA A 166 2.06 -7.39 -2.46
CA ALA A 166 3.09 -6.71 -3.25
C ALA A 166 4.46 -7.42 -3.12
N TYR A 167 5.52 -6.70 -2.77
CA TYR A 167 6.88 -7.26 -2.75
C TYR A 167 7.07 -8.37 -1.70
N ASN A 168 6.33 -8.31 -0.60
CA ASN A 168 6.25 -9.39 0.40
C ASN A 168 5.90 -10.74 -0.24
N LEU A 169 4.88 -10.76 -1.12
CA LEU A 169 4.44 -11.99 -1.78
C LEU A 169 5.53 -12.60 -2.67
N SER A 170 6.27 -11.76 -3.41
CA SER A 170 7.36 -12.20 -4.29
C SER A 170 8.50 -12.89 -3.53
N ASN A 171 8.61 -12.64 -2.22
CA ASN A 171 9.61 -13.22 -1.33
C ASN A 171 9.06 -14.33 -0.43
N GLY A 172 7.88 -14.88 -0.76
CA GLY A 172 7.28 -16.01 -0.03
C GLY A 172 6.62 -15.62 1.29
N GLY A 173 6.38 -14.34 1.53
CA GLY A 173 5.62 -13.87 2.68
C GLY A 173 4.12 -14.24 2.56
N PRO A 174 3.42 -14.41 3.68
CA PRO A 174 2.00 -14.75 3.69
C PRO A 174 1.14 -13.58 3.20
N VAL A 175 0.00 -13.92 2.60
CA VAL A 175 -1.03 -12.95 2.25
C VAL A 175 -1.89 -12.67 3.48
N LEU A 176 -1.99 -11.40 3.86
CA LEU A 176 -2.84 -10.92 4.94
C LEU A 176 -4.16 -10.39 4.39
N VAL A 177 -5.27 -10.73 5.03
CA VAL A 177 -6.59 -10.22 4.66
C VAL A 177 -6.68 -8.73 5.01
N TRP A 178 -7.29 -7.93 4.13
CA TRP A 178 -7.51 -6.51 4.38
C TRP A 178 -8.26 -6.25 5.70
N GLY A 179 -7.88 -5.20 6.39
CA GLY A 179 -8.47 -4.84 7.68
C GLY A 179 -7.93 -5.62 8.87
N LEU A 180 -6.95 -6.52 8.67
CA LEU A 180 -6.22 -7.14 9.76
C LEU A 180 -5.30 -6.10 10.41
N ASP A 181 -5.32 -6.02 11.74
CA ASP A 181 -4.48 -5.11 12.53
C ASP A 181 -3.13 -5.78 12.86
N ALA A 182 -2.33 -6.02 11.83
CA ALA A 182 -1.05 -6.70 11.90
C ALA A 182 -0.13 -6.25 10.76
N MET A 183 1.16 -6.52 10.90
CA MET A 183 2.17 -6.40 9.84
C MET A 183 2.88 -7.73 9.65
N VAL A 184 3.54 -7.92 8.52
CA VAL A 184 4.33 -9.11 8.24
C VAL A 184 5.79 -8.76 7.99
N ILE A 185 6.69 -9.54 8.56
CA ILE A 185 8.14 -9.44 8.38
C ILE A 185 8.59 -10.61 7.53
N THR A 186 9.25 -10.34 6.40
CA THR A 186 9.75 -11.35 5.46
C THR A 186 11.18 -11.02 5.06
N PHE A 187 12.10 -11.96 5.21
CA PHE A 187 13.50 -11.79 4.79
C PHE A 187 13.67 -12.17 3.32
N VAL A 188 14.50 -11.40 2.62
CA VAL A 188 14.87 -11.64 1.22
C VAL A 188 16.17 -12.43 1.18
N ALA A 189 16.15 -13.59 0.54
CA ALA A 189 17.30 -14.50 0.42
C ALA A 189 18.10 -14.70 1.73
N PRO A 190 17.45 -15.07 2.86
CA PRO A 190 18.16 -15.23 4.12
C PRO A 190 19.16 -16.40 4.06
N HIS A 191 20.36 -16.20 4.59
CA HIS A 191 21.37 -17.25 4.72
C HIS A 191 21.09 -18.18 5.93
N SER A 192 19.84 -18.59 6.06
CA SER A 192 19.37 -19.53 7.07
C SER A 192 18.16 -20.30 6.55
N LEU A 193 18.21 -21.62 6.66
CA LEU A 193 17.11 -22.50 6.25
C LEU A 193 15.94 -22.49 7.25
N HIS A 194 16.12 -21.92 8.43
CA HIS A 194 15.14 -21.93 9.51
C HIS A 194 14.29 -20.66 9.62
N VAL A 195 14.69 -19.58 8.94
CA VAL A 195 13.94 -18.31 8.96
C VAL A 195 12.58 -18.50 8.28
N ARG A 196 11.57 -17.97 8.91
CA ARG A 196 10.19 -17.96 8.40
C ARG A 196 9.63 -16.54 8.49
N PRO A 197 8.76 -16.14 7.57
CA PRO A 197 8.00 -14.90 7.73
C PRO A 197 7.23 -14.90 9.05
N LEU A 198 7.18 -13.75 9.69
CA LEU A 198 6.51 -13.55 10.97
C LEU A 198 5.39 -12.53 10.83
N VAL A 199 4.18 -12.90 11.25
CA VAL A 199 3.06 -11.96 11.38
C VAL A 199 3.06 -11.39 12.79
N VAL A 200 3.10 -10.06 12.89
CA VAL A 200 3.25 -9.31 14.13
C VAL A 200 1.99 -8.47 14.35
N PRO A 201 1.32 -8.59 15.51
CA PRO A 201 0.14 -7.79 15.83
C PRO A 201 0.53 -6.34 16.14
N HIS A 202 -0.46 -5.47 16.17
CA HIS A 202 -0.34 -4.09 16.66
C HIS A 202 0.34 -4.04 18.04
N MET A 203 1.00 -2.92 18.35
CA MET A 203 1.77 -2.67 19.58
C MET A 203 3.08 -3.49 19.71
N ARG A 204 3.56 -4.07 18.63
CA ARG A 204 4.84 -4.77 18.55
C ARG A 204 5.66 -4.22 17.39
N ASP A 205 6.44 -3.17 17.65
CA ASP A 205 7.28 -2.55 16.62
C ASP A 205 8.46 -3.45 16.26
N LEU A 206 8.82 -3.43 14.98
CA LEU A 206 10.05 -4.00 14.45
C LEU A 206 11.15 -2.94 14.54
N CYS A 207 12.30 -3.28 15.09
CA CYS A 207 13.52 -2.51 14.95
C CYS A 207 14.54 -3.30 14.14
N VAL A 208 15.03 -2.73 13.06
CA VAL A 208 16.10 -3.31 12.22
C VAL A 208 17.34 -2.47 12.34
N THR A 209 18.46 -3.07 12.73
CA THR A 209 19.75 -2.41 12.89
C THR A 209 20.73 -2.91 11.86
N ASN A 210 21.43 -2.03 11.17
CA ASN A 210 22.55 -2.40 10.30
C ASN A 210 23.72 -2.92 11.14
N LYS A 211 24.04 -4.20 11.04
CA LYS A 211 25.18 -4.86 11.68
C LYS A 211 26.31 -5.16 10.69
N THR A 212 26.16 -4.76 9.42
CA THR A 212 27.20 -4.93 8.38
C THR A 212 28.39 -4.04 8.72
N PRO A 213 29.61 -4.60 8.88
CA PRO A 213 30.77 -3.81 9.34
C PRO A 213 31.15 -2.66 8.40
N ASP A 214 31.15 -2.93 7.08
CA ASP A 214 31.66 -2.00 6.06
C ASP A 214 30.62 -1.74 4.96
N GLY A 215 29.35 -1.55 5.32
CA GLY A 215 28.30 -1.33 4.36
C GLY A 215 27.10 -0.60 4.91
N SER A 216 26.54 0.32 4.12
CA SER A 216 25.28 0.96 4.44
C SER A 216 24.09 0.16 3.95
N VAL A 217 22.96 0.31 4.62
CA VAL A 217 21.67 -0.27 4.28
C VAL A 217 20.75 0.84 3.78
N THR A 218 20.20 0.68 2.59
CA THR A 218 19.18 1.58 2.05
C THR A 218 17.81 1.15 2.56
N VAL A 219 17.04 2.10 3.08
CA VAL A 219 15.65 1.90 3.47
C VAL A 219 14.75 2.50 2.41
N ILE A 220 13.86 1.68 1.88
CA ILE A 220 12.92 2.00 0.81
C ILE A 220 11.50 1.90 1.38
N VAL A 221 10.69 2.93 1.21
CA VAL A 221 9.30 3.00 1.66
C VAL A 221 8.40 3.14 0.43
N ASP A 222 7.51 2.19 0.21
CA ASP A 222 6.60 2.16 -0.94
C ASP A 222 7.33 2.41 -2.28
N GLY A 223 8.51 1.79 -2.44
CA GLY A 223 9.34 1.90 -3.64
C GLY A 223 10.20 3.18 -3.75
N GLN A 224 10.21 4.04 -2.75
CA GLN A 224 11.03 5.28 -2.72
C GLN A 224 12.09 5.21 -1.63
N GLU A 225 13.34 5.62 -1.95
CA GLU A 225 14.41 5.71 -0.95
C GLU A 225 14.02 6.71 0.16
N ALA A 226 13.96 6.21 1.38
CA ALA A 226 13.62 7.00 2.57
C ALA A 226 14.86 7.46 3.34
N GLY A 227 15.96 6.72 3.23
CA GLY A 227 17.22 7.04 3.89
C GLY A 227 18.19 5.86 3.87
N ARG A 228 19.30 6.02 4.55
CA ARG A 228 20.35 5.00 4.71
C ARG A 228 20.70 4.82 6.16
N LEU A 229 21.09 3.61 6.50
CA LEU A 229 21.60 3.25 7.82
C LEU A 229 23.07 2.94 7.69
N GLU A 230 23.90 3.70 8.36
CA GLU A 230 25.31 3.37 8.56
C GLU A 230 25.45 2.22 9.59
N PRO A 231 26.63 1.57 9.71
CA PRO A 231 26.83 0.50 10.69
C PRO A 231 26.41 0.93 12.11
N GLY A 232 25.52 0.14 12.71
CA GLY A 232 24.96 0.38 14.03
C GLY A 232 23.68 1.22 14.07
N GLU A 233 23.30 1.88 12.98
CA GLU A 233 22.07 2.69 12.93
C GLU A 233 20.82 1.83 12.78
N PRO A 234 19.72 2.18 13.47
CA PRO A 234 18.45 1.48 13.38
C PRO A 234 17.45 2.19 12.46
N VAL A 235 16.47 1.40 11.98
CA VAL A 235 15.16 1.86 11.54
C VAL A 235 14.09 1.18 12.37
N GLU A 236 13.09 1.92 12.80
CA GLU A 236 11.95 1.37 13.54
C GLU A 236 10.71 1.42 12.66
N VAL A 237 9.94 0.34 12.70
CA VAL A 237 8.72 0.16 11.91
C VAL A 237 7.62 -0.38 12.80
N GLY A 238 6.53 0.35 12.92
CA GLY A 238 5.34 -0.07 13.63
C GLY A 238 4.08 0.18 12.81
N LEU A 239 2.93 -0.35 13.26
CA LEU A 239 1.65 0.05 12.67
C LEU A 239 1.39 1.52 12.95
N GLY A 240 1.08 2.28 11.90
CA GLY A 240 0.92 3.73 11.95
C GLY A 240 -0.42 4.18 12.52
N ALA A 241 -0.43 5.41 13.04
CA ALA A 241 -1.66 6.05 13.50
C ALA A 241 -2.59 6.45 12.34
N GLN A 242 -2.04 6.68 11.15
CA GLN A 242 -2.82 7.01 9.96
C GLN A 242 -3.38 5.75 9.32
N THR A 243 -4.61 5.85 8.83
CA THR A 243 -5.26 4.78 8.07
C THR A 243 -5.66 5.30 6.70
N GLY A 244 -5.68 4.42 5.71
CA GLY A 244 -6.26 4.71 4.41
C GLY A 244 -7.59 4.00 4.22
N MET A 245 -8.31 4.38 3.18
CA MET A 245 -9.60 3.81 2.83
C MET A 245 -9.61 3.36 1.37
N LEU A 246 -9.86 2.06 1.15
CA LEU A 246 -10.10 1.49 -0.17
C LEU A 246 -11.61 1.35 -0.40
N ALA A 247 -12.13 2.01 -1.44
CA ALA A 247 -13.48 1.75 -1.93
C ALA A 247 -13.46 0.68 -3.02
N THR A 248 -14.40 -0.25 -2.97
CA THR A 248 -14.53 -1.31 -3.95
C THR A 248 -16.00 -1.60 -4.22
N LEU A 249 -16.33 -2.07 -5.42
CA LEU A 249 -17.66 -2.58 -5.70
C LEU A 249 -17.95 -3.80 -4.82
N PRO A 250 -19.18 -3.99 -4.31
CA PRO A 250 -19.50 -5.02 -3.31
C PRO A 250 -19.10 -6.45 -3.72
N GLU A 251 -19.17 -6.79 -5.00
CA GLU A 251 -18.77 -8.09 -5.55
C GLU A 251 -17.25 -8.25 -5.70
N ARG A 252 -16.48 -7.16 -5.62
CA ARG A 252 -15.01 -7.13 -5.76
C ARG A 252 -14.31 -7.26 -4.41
N THR A 253 -14.71 -8.26 -3.62
CA THR A 253 -14.15 -8.51 -2.28
C THR A 253 -12.69 -8.96 -2.32
N PHE A 254 -12.01 -8.92 -1.18
CA PHE A 254 -10.67 -9.50 -1.04
C PHE A 254 -10.63 -10.96 -1.54
N PHE A 255 -11.59 -11.79 -1.14
CA PHE A 255 -11.60 -13.22 -1.49
C PHE A 255 -11.90 -13.49 -2.96
N THR A 256 -12.72 -12.66 -3.63
CA THR A 256 -12.91 -12.77 -5.08
C THR A 256 -11.64 -12.45 -5.84
N ARG A 257 -10.85 -11.44 -5.38
CA ARG A 257 -9.54 -11.09 -5.95
C ARG A 257 -8.51 -12.18 -5.69
N TYR A 258 -8.45 -12.68 -4.46
CA TYR A 258 -7.56 -13.77 -4.07
C TYR A 258 -7.79 -15.01 -4.95
N ARG A 259 -9.05 -15.45 -5.11
CA ARG A 259 -9.39 -16.58 -5.96
C ARG A 259 -8.93 -16.36 -7.41
N LYS A 260 -9.17 -15.17 -7.95
CA LYS A 260 -8.77 -14.83 -9.33
C LYS A 260 -7.25 -14.81 -9.52
N ALA A 261 -6.51 -14.37 -8.51
CA ALA A 261 -5.05 -14.23 -8.62
C ALA A 261 -4.30 -15.52 -8.31
N PHE A 262 -4.80 -16.37 -7.41
CA PHE A 262 -4.03 -17.47 -6.83
C PHE A 262 -4.70 -18.86 -6.86
N ALA A 263 -5.99 -18.94 -7.14
CA ALA A 263 -6.75 -20.19 -7.07
C ALA A 263 -7.49 -20.54 -8.37
N SER A 264 -7.16 -19.88 -9.49
CA SER A 264 -7.72 -20.13 -10.83
C SER A 264 -6.76 -20.93 -11.70
#